data_1fab56f3d7060e639c1092f9f7b23433
#
_entry.id   1fab56f3d7060e639c1092f9f7b23433
#
_cell.length_a   1.000
_cell.length_b   1.000
_cell.length_c   1.000
_cell.angle_alpha   90.00
_cell.angle_beta   90.00
_cell.angle_gamma   90.00
#
_symmetry.space_group_name_H-M   'P 1'
#
loop_
_entity.id
_entity.type
_entity.pdbx_description
1 polymer ?
#
loop_
_entity_poly.entity_id
_entity_poly.type
_entity_poly.pdbx_seq_one_letter_code
_entity_poly.pdbx_strand_id
1 'polypeptide(L)'
;REKVRVYASVMHLTEDNNELAKQYQQLQEMGFTAAKIFCNGPVSAPDGKGEFYSSRIEREVEKVRVCREAVGNDFDFVLEVHRGMTLPEAVAFGRAVEPYRPMILEDPVPPDNVDTMAEVASKVGVPIATGERFIDLREFEVLMARHACQYVRPDVCAVGGITTSKKICALAEAHDVLVIPHNPLGPVSTA
;
A
#
# COMPACT_ATOMS: atom_id res chain seq x y z
N ARG A 1 23.92 5.10 7.05
CA ARG A 1 23.38 3.84 7.58
C ARG A 1 23.92 2.70 6.75
N GLU A 2 24.37 1.61 7.40
CA GLU A 2 24.89 0.41 6.72
C GLU A 2 23.77 -0.53 6.25
N LYS A 3 22.57 -0.43 6.83
CA LYS A 3 21.41 -1.25 6.50
C LYS A 3 20.12 -0.41 6.48
N VAL A 4 19.23 -0.75 5.56
CA VAL A 4 17.89 -0.18 5.44
C VAL A 4 16.89 -1.33 5.60
N ARG A 5 15.84 -1.10 6.39
CA ARG A 5 14.73 -2.06 6.49
C ARG A 5 13.94 -2.06 5.17
N VAL A 6 13.66 -3.24 4.66
CA VAL A 6 12.84 -3.44 3.47
C VAL A 6 11.65 -4.33 3.80
N TYR A 7 10.60 -4.25 3.02
CA TYR A 7 9.51 -5.22 3.05
C TYR A 7 9.54 -6.09 1.79
N ALA A 8 9.06 -7.33 1.90
CA ALA A 8 8.90 -8.19 0.74
C ALA A 8 7.67 -7.74 -0.07
N SER A 9 7.89 -7.42 -1.33
CA SER A 9 6.79 -7.14 -2.27
C SER A 9 6.47 -8.43 -3.02
N VAL A 10 5.50 -9.17 -2.51
CA VAL A 10 5.12 -10.46 -3.07
C VAL A 10 3.80 -10.29 -3.81
N MET A 11 3.87 -10.44 -5.13
CA MET A 11 2.66 -10.51 -5.94
C MET A 11 2.15 -11.96 -5.95
N HIS A 12 1.35 -12.31 -4.95
CA HIS A 12 0.70 -13.61 -4.92
C HIS A 12 -0.69 -13.53 -5.51
N LEU A 13 -0.93 -14.42 -6.46
CA LEU A 13 -2.21 -14.59 -7.13
C LEU A 13 -2.96 -15.82 -6.60
N THR A 14 -2.62 -16.28 -5.38
CA THR A 14 -3.39 -17.37 -4.77
C THR A 14 -4.64 -16.84 -4.10
N GLU A 15 -5.74 -17.50 -4.35
CA GLU A 15 -7.01 -17.28 -3.65
C GLU A 15 -7.19 -18.21 -2.44
N ASP A 16 -6.25 -19.13 -2.23
CA ASP A 16 -6.24 -20.02 -1.07
C ASP A 16 -5.58 -19.33 0.12
N ASN A 17 -6.40 -18.99 1.09
CA ASN A 17 -5.97 -18.32 2.32
C ASN A 17 -4.97 -19.15 3.15
N ASN A 18 -5.01 -20.49 3.08
CA ASN A 18 -4.05 -21.34 3.79
C ASN A 18 -2.68 -21.30 3.11
N GLU A 19 -2.66 -21.27 1.79
CA GLU A 19 -1.43 -21.11 1.04
C GLU A 19 -0.84 -19.72 1.27
N LEU A 20 -1.69 -18.68 1.23
CA LEU A 20 -1.29 -17.31 1.53
C LEU A 20 -0.64 -17.20 2.92
N ALA A 21 -1.28 -17.73 3.95
CA ALA A 21 -0.75 -17.76 5.32
C ALA A 21 0.64 -18.41 5.41
N LYS A 22 0.83 -19.57 4.76
CA LYS A 22 2.12 -20.28 4.70
C LYS A 22 3.21 -19.45 4.03
N GLN A 23 2.89 -18.75 2.97
CA GLN A 23 3.85 -17.89 2.27
C GLN A 23 4.35 -16.77 3.17
N TYR A 24 3.47 -16.14 3.97
CA TYR A 24 3.89 -15.10 4.91
C TYR A 24 4.71 -15.66 6.08
N GLN A 25 4.41 -16.86 6.57
CA GLN A 25 5.28 -17.56 7.53
C GLN A 25 6.68 -17.82 6.96
N GLN A 26 6.77 -18.28 5.71
CA GLN A 26 8.05 -18.47 5.03
C GLN A 26 8.86 -17.16 4.90
N LEU A 27 8.19 -16.04 4.57
CA LEU A 27 8.87 -14.73 4.56
C LEU A 27 9.42 -14.35 5.93
N GLN A 28 8.67 -14.62 7.00
CA GLN A 28 9.12 -14.39 8.36
C GLN A 28 10.33 -15.30 8.72
N GLU A 29 10.30 -16.58 8.34
CA GLU A 29 11.43 -17.52 8.49
C GLU A 29 12.67 -17.09 7.72
N MET A 30 12.51 -16.45 6.55
CA MET A 30 13.60 -15.86 5.76
C MET A 30 14.18 -14.58 6.41
N GLY A 31 13.61 -14.09 7.50
CA GLY A 31 14.06 -12.93 8.24
C GLY A 31 13.43 -11.60 7.80
N PHE A 32 12.43 -11.59 6.93
CA PHE A 32 11.63 -10.39 6.68
C PHE A 32 10.80 -10.06 7.93
N THR A 33 10.65 -8.76 8.18
CA THR A 33 9.80 -8.23 9.27
C THR A 33 8.61 -7.45 8.74
N ALA A 34 8.48 -7.37 7.43
CA ALA A 34 7.37 -6.72 6.75
C ALA A 34 7.15 -7.31 5.36
N ALA A 35 5.90 -7.33 4.91
CA ALA A 35 5.55 -7.75 3.56
C ALA A 35 4.28 -7.04 3.06
N LYS A 36 4.14 -7.01 1.74
CA LYS A 36 2.97 -6.46 1.05
C LYS A 36 1.92 -7.56 0.84
N ILE A 37 0.66 -7.28 1.22
CA ILE A 37 -0.52 -8.08 0.88
C ILE A 37 -1.27 -7.39 -0.25
N PHE A 38 -1.50 -8.09 -1.33
CA PHE A 38 -2.27 -7.57 -2.46
C PHE A 38 -3.78 -7.74 -2.21
N CYS A 39 -4.48 -6.61 -2.07
CA CYS A 39 -5.90 -6.52 -1.69
C CYS A 39 -6.77 -6.00 -2.84
N ASN A 40 -6.41 -6.30 -4.06
CA ASN A 40 -7.15 -5.92 -5.26
C ASN A 40 -7.33 -7.16 -6.15
N GLY A 41 -8.06 -8.13 -5.64
CA GLY A 41 -8.39 -9.34 -6.39
C GLY A 41 -9.21 -9.03 -7.66
N PRO A 42 -9.35 -10.00 -8.58
CA PRO A 42 -10.02 -9.78 -9.85
C PRO A 42 -11.44 -9.24 -9.65
N VAL A 43 -11.74 -8.17 -10.37
CA VAL A 43 -13.04 -7.46 -10.36
C VAL A 43 -14.16 -8.30 -10.99
N SER A 44 -13.81 -9.38 -11.68
CA SER A 44 -14.76 -10.26 -12.36
C SER A 44 -14.75 -11.64 -11.75
N ALA A 45 -15.91 -12.08 -11.25
CA ALA A 45 -16.11 -13.48 -10.95
C ALA A 45 -15.89 -14.34 -12.21
N PRO A 46 -15.36 -15.56 -12.09
CA PRO A 46 -15.10 -16.44 -13.24
C PRO A 46 -16.33 -16.75 -14.10
N ASP A 47 -17.52 -16.55 -13.53
CA ASP A 47 -18.81 -16.76 -14.21
C ASP A 47 -19.36 -15.50 -14.90
N GLY A 48 -18.63 -14.40 -14.91
CA GLY A 48 -19.03 -13.14 -15.55
C GLY A 48 -20.16 -12.37 -14.85
N LYS A 49 -20.60 -12.82 -13.66
CA LYS A 49 -21.72 -12.18 -12.93
C LYS A 49 -21.33 -10.97 -12.08
N GLY A 50 -20.07 -10.64 -12.04
CA GLY A 50 -19.57 -9.61 -11.14
C GLY A 50 -19.57 -10.05 -9.67
N GLU A 51 -18.80 -9.38 -8.86
CA GLU A 51 -18.75 -9.66 -7.42
C GLU A 51 -19.62 -8.65 -6.67
N PHE A 52 -20.35 -9.14 -5.66
CA PHE A 52 -21.10 -8.26 -4.79
C PHE A 52 -20.15 -7.42 -3.93
N TYR A 53 -20.50 -6.16 -3.71
CA TYR A 53 -19.72 -5.20 -2.93
C TYR A 53 -19.29 -5.75 -1.55
N SER A 54 -20.25 -6.33 -0.79
CA SER A 54 -19.99 -6.89 0.53
C SER A 54 -19.01 -8.07 0.47
N SER A 55 -19.23 -9.01 -0.45
CA SER A 55 -18.38 -10.20 -0.61
C SER A 55 -16.95 -9.84 -0.99
N ARG A 56 -16.77 -8.81 -1.82
CA ARG A 56 -15.45 -8.32 -2.18
C ARG A 56 -14.70 -7.76 -0.98
N ILE A 57 -15.33 -6.92 -0.18
CA ILE A 57 -14.71 -6.35 1.01
C ILE A 57 -14.38 -7.46 2.02
N GLU A 58 -15.33 -8.37 2.30
CA GLU A 58 -15.11 -9.50 3.21
C GLU A 58 -13.94 -10.39 2.79
N ARG A 59 -13.83 -10.70 1.50
CA ARG A 59 -12.71 -11.49 0.97
C ARG A 59 -11.36 -10.83 1.20
N GLU A 60 -11.24 -9.54 0.90
CA GLU A 60 -9.98 -8.82 1.09
C GLU A 60 -9.62 -8.66 2.58
N VAL A 61 -10.61 -8.44 3.44
CA VAL A 61 -10.42 -8.41 4.90
C VAL A 61 -9.96 -9.78 5.42
N GLU A 62 -10.54 -10.86 4.92
CA GLU A 62 -10.18 -12.22 5.31
C GLU A 62 -8.74 -12.56 4.97
N LYS A 63 -8.22 -12.13 3.81
CA LYS A 63 -6.78 -12.25 3.47
C LYS A 63 -5.89 -11.60 4.54
N VAL A 64 -6.22 -10.39 4.95
CA VAL A 64 -5.46 -9.66 5.98
C VAL A 64 -5.52 -10.38 7.32
N ARG A 65 -6.73 -10.88 7.70
CA ARG A 65 -6.92 -11.62 8.94
C ARG A 65 -6.05 -12.87 9.00
N VAL A 66 -6.10 -13.72 7.99
CA VAL A 66 -5.36 -14.99 7.99
C VAL A 66 -3.84 -14.76 7.97
N CYS A 67 -3.37 -13.74 7.24
CA CYS A 67 -1.95 -13.38 7.28
C CYS A 67 -1.53 -12.90 8.67
N ARG A 68 -2.34 -12.04 9.33
CA ARG A 68 -2.05 -11.56 10.69
C ARG A 68 -2.02 -12.70 11.70
N GLU A 69 -2.94 -13.62 11.64
CA GLU A 69 -2.97 -14.80 12.51
C GLU A 69 -1.75 -15.71 12.29
N ALA A 70 -1.27 -15.82 11.05
CA ALA A 70 -0.14 -16.67 10.69
C ALA A 70 1.21 -16.15 11.21
N VAL A 71 1.45 -14.82 11.19
CA VAL A 71 2.76 -14.24 11.52
C VAL A 71 2.78 -13.46 12.84
N GLY A 72 1.62 -13.24 13.46
CA GLY A 72 1.52 -12.50 14.73
C GLY A 72 1.74 -10.99 14.58
N ASN A 73 1.99 -10.30 15.70
CA ASN A 73 2.05 -8.83 15.76
C ASN A 73 3.46 -8.26 15.50
N ASP A 74 4.49 -9.09 15.44
CA ASP A 74 5.87 -8.66 15.21
C ASP A 74 6.25 -8.64 13.72
N PHE A 75 5.24 -8.49 12.87
CA PHE A 75 5.38 -8.43 11.42
C PHE A 75 4.48 -7.33 10.85
N ASP A 76 5.02 -6.43 10.04
CA ASP A 76 4.26 -5.33 9.45
C ASP A 76 3.64 -5.69 8.11
N PHE A 77 2.44 -5.19 7.85
CA PHE A 77 1.77 -5.33 6.56
C PHE A 77 1.61 -4.01 5.82
N VAL A 78 1.97 -4.05 4.55
CA VAL A 78 1.59 -3.07 3.54
C VAL A 78 0.41 -3.64 2.76
N LEU A 79 -0.77 -3.02 2.85
CA LEU A 79 -1.96 -3.46 2.11
C LEU A 79 -2.02 -2.72 0.77
N GLU A 80 -1.73 -3.41 -0.30
CA GLU A 80 -1.72 -2.85 -1.66
C GLU A 80 -3.08 -3.02 -2.34
N VAL A 81 -3.79 -1.94 -2.54
CA VAL A 81 -5.06 -1.93 -3.28
C VAL A 81 -4.87 -1.64 -4.77
N HIS A 82 -3.73 -1.04 -5.11
CA HIS A 82 -3.35 -0.76 -6.49
C HIS A 82 -4.43 0.02 -7.28
N ARG A 83 -5.05 1.02 -6.63
CA ARG A 83 -6.06 1.91 -7.21
C ARG A 83 -7.38 1.24 -7.60
N GLY A 84 -7.62 0.05 -7.07
CA GLY A 84 -8.73 -0.81 -7.47
C GLY A 84 -10.05 -0.55 -6.74
N MET A 85 -10.11 0.38 -5.79
CA MET A 85 -11.32 0.67 -5.03
C MET A 85 -11.89 2.04 -5.36
N THR A 86 -13.20 2.15 -5.26
CA THR A 86 -13.90 3.45 -5.17
C THR A 86 -13.75 4.02 -3.77
N LEU A 87 -14.05 5.31 -3.58
CA LEU A 87 -14.02 5.96 -2.27
C LEU A 87 -14.80 5.18 -1.18
N PRO A 88 -16.08 4.79 -1.38
CA PRO A 88 -16.81 4.04 -0.36
C PRO A 88 -16.21 2.66 -0.07
N GLU A 89 -15.67 1.96 -1.07
CA GLU A 89 -14.99 0.67 -0.88
C GLU A 89 -13.69 0.85 -0.08
N ALA A 90 -12.88 1.84 -0.42
CA ALA A 90 -11.62 2.12 0.27
C ALA A 90 -11.84 2.48 1.74
N VAL A 91 -12.89 3.25 2.04
CA VAL A 91 -13.27 3.58 3.43
C VAL A 91 -13.80 2.35 4.17
N ALA A 92 -14.66 1.54 3.54
CA ALA A 92 -15.19 0.33 4.15
C ALA A 92 -14.09 -0.69 4.45
N PHE A 93 -13.22 -0.94 3.47
CA PHE A 93 -12.07 -1.83 3.61
C PHE A 93 -11.08 -1.32 4.67
N GLY A 94 -10.67 -0.04 4.56
CA GLY A 94 -9.71 0.56 5.48
C GLY A 94 -10.15 0.45 6.94
N ARG A 95 -11.43 0.72 7.24
CA ARG A 95 -12.00 0.55 8.58
C ARG A 95 -12.08 -0.90 9.03
N ALA A 96 -12.43 -1.80 8.14
CA ALA A 96 -12.55 -3.23 8.46
C ALA A 96 -11.20 -3.89 8.77
N VAL A 97 -10.08 -3.37 8.23
CA VAL A 97 -8.74 -3.89 8.50
C VAL A 97 -8.03 -3.24 9.68
N GLU A 98 -8.54 -2.15 10.25
CA GLU A 98 -7.95 -1.48 11.42
C GLU A 98 -7.64 -2.43 12.61
N PRO A 99 -8.50 -3.41 12.96
CA PRO A 99 -8.20 -4.35 14.05
C PRO A 99 -6.93 -5.18 13.83
N TYR A 100 -6.53 -5.38 12.57
CA TYR A 100 -5.33 -6.13 12.19
C TYR A 100 -4.06 -5.27 12.16
N ARG A 101 -4.18 -3.98 12.44
CA ARG A 101 -3.07 -3.01 12.55
C ARG A 101 -2.09 -3.08 11.39
N PRO A 102 -2.52 -2.92 10.13
CA PRO A 102 -1.59 -2.78 9.02
C PRO A 102 -0.78 -1.48 9.16
N MET A 103 0.47 -1.51 8.69
CA MET A 103 1.35 -0.36 8.72
C MET A 103 0.86 0.76 7.80
N ILE A 104 0.42 0.39 6.60
CA ILE A 104 -0.11 1.31 5.59
C ILE A 104 -1.16 0.64 4.70
N LEU A 105 -2.05 1.46 4.16
CA LEU A 105 -2.95 1.17 3.06
C LEU A 105 -2.43 1.92 1.83
N GLU A 106 -1.93 1.16 0.84
CA GLU A 106 -1.27 1.69 -0.34
C GLU A 106 -2.23 1.82 -1.50
N ASP A 107 -2.22 2.99 -2.15
CA ASP A 107 -2.99 3.33 -3.36
C ASP A 107 -4.45 2.84 -3.32
N PRO A 108 -5.25 3.22 -2.29
CA PRO A 108 -6.62 2.69 -2.16
C PRO A 108 -7.55 3.11 -3.31
N VAL A 109 -7.37 4.31 -3.85
CA VAL A 109 -8.17 4.88 -4.93
C VAL A 109 -7.27 5.41 -6.05
N PRO A 110 -7.79 5.67 -7.27
CA PRO A 110 -7.03 6.32 -8.34
C PRO A 110 -6.41 7.66 -7.90
N PRO A 111 -5.17 7.96 -8.31
CA PRO A 111 -4.43 9.14 -7.86
C PRO A 111 -4.86 10.43 -8.56
N ASP A 112 -5.69 10.35 -9.61
CA ASP A 112 -6.09 11.48 -10.46
C ASP A 112 -6.85 12.57 -9.69
N ASN A 113 -7.45 12.22 -8.56
CA ASN A 113 -8.16 13.14 -7.69
C ASN A 113 -7.61 13.08 -6.24
N VAL A 114 -6.72 14.01 -5.93
CA VAL A 114 -6.10 14.12 -4.60
C VAL A 114 -7.12 14.37 -3.49
N ASP A 115 -8.22 15.08 -3.78
CA ASP A 115 -9.26 15.33 -2.77
C ASP A 115 -10.00 14.03 -2.39
N THR A 116 -10.19 13.10 -3.34
CA THR A 116 -10.72 11.77 -3.03
C THR A 116 -9.77 10.98 -2.13
N MET A 117 -8.46 11.02 -2.39
CA MET A 117 -7.45 10.38 -1.53
C MET A 117 -7.43 11.00 -0.13
N ALA A 118 -7.51 12.34 -0.03
CA ALA A 118 -7.59 13.05 1.25
C ALA A 118 -8.85 12.66 2.04
N GLU A 119 -9.97 12.48 1.35
CA GLU A 119 -11.22 12.02 1.97
C GLU A 119 -11.08 10.60 2.53
N VAL A 120 -10.42 9.67 1.83
CA VAL A 120 -10.08 8.34 2.38
C VAL A 120 -9.21 8.51 3.62
N ALA A 121 -8.10 9.24 3.52
CA ALA A 121 -7.16 9.46 4.62
C ALA A 121 -7.83 10.03 5.88
N SER A 122 -8.84 10.90 5.71
CA SER A 122 -9.58 11.48 6.84
C SER A 122 -10.59 10.53 7.51
N LYS A 123 -10.97 9.43 6.84
CA LYS A 123 -12.05 8.53 7.29
C LYS A 123 -11.57 7.17 7.79
N VAL A 124 -10.29 6.84 7.59
CA VAL A 124 -9.71 5.55 8.03
C VAL A 124 -8.58 5.78 9.03
N GLY A 125 -8.43 4.86 9.97
CA GLY A 125 -7.36 4.91 10.97
C GLY A 125 -6.03 4.30 10.49
N VAL A 126 -6.02 3.62 9.34
CA VAL A 126 -4.81 3.08 8.72
C VAL A 126 -4.10 4.18 7.93
N PRO A 127 -2.79 4.41 8.16
CA PRO A 127 -2.03 5.40 7.39
C PRO A 127 -2.06 5.12 5.88
N ILE A 128 -2.26 6.16 5.08
CA ILE A 128 -2.27 6.06 3.61
C ILE A 128 -0.86 6.23 3.05
N ALA A 129 -0.50 5.37 2.08
CA ALA A 129 0.69 5.52 1.25
C ALA A 129 0.31 5.64 -0.22
N THR A 130 0.87 6.63 -0.92
CA THR A 130 0.62 6.83 -2.36
C THR A 130 1.72 7.66 -3.01
N GLY A 131 1.72 7.76 -4.33
CA GLY A 131 2.63 8.61 -5.08
C GLY A 131 3.51 7.88 -6.11
N GLU A 132 3.41 6.57 -6.26
CA GLU A 132 4.18 5.81 -7.26
C GLU A 132 3.90 6.23 -8.71
N ARG A 133 2.73 6.85 -8.94
CA ARG A 133 2.30 7.34 -10.26
C ARG A 133 2.66 8.80 -10.53
N PHE A 134 3.11 9.52 -9.52
CA PHE A 134 3.48 10.92 -9.65
C PHE A 134 4.90 11.06 -10.19
N ILE A 135 5.08 12.03 -11.08
CA ILE A 135 6.35 12.29 -11.75
C ILE A 135 6.87 13.71 -11.52
N ASP A 136 6.02 14.63 -11.08
CA ASP A 136 6.35 16.04 -10.84
C ASP A 136 6.33 16.37 -9.34
N LEU A 137 7.30 17.16 -8.90
CA LEU A 137 7.41 17.62 -7.51
C LEU A 137 6.13 18.33 -7.01
N ARG A 138 5.42 19.02 -7.89
CA ARG A 138 4.19 19.74 -7.54
C ARG A 138 3.03 18.80 -7.21
N GLU A 139 2.99 17.61 -7.83
CA GLU A 139 1.99 16.58 -7.50
C GLU A 139 2.17 16.12 -6.05
N PHE A 140 3.42 15.91 -5.63
CA PHE A 140 3.73 15.56 -4.24
C PHE A 140 3.43 16.70 -3.26
N GLU A 141 3.67 17.95 -3.65
CA GLU A 141 3.32 19.12 -2.84
C GLU A 141 1.80 19.19 -2.62
N VAL A 142 0.99 19.07 -3.67
CA VAL A 142 -0.46 19.09 -3.57
C VAL A 142 -0.98 17.94 -2.71
N LEU A 143 -0.42 16.73 -2.88
CA LEU A 143 -0.77 15.55 -2.10
C LEU A 143 -0.57 15.78 -0.59
N MET A 144 0.59 16.30 -0.21
CA MET A 144 0.93 16.54 1.19
C MET A 144 0.19 17.73 1.79
N ALA A 145 0.07 18.83 1.04
CA ALA A 145 -0.70 20.02 1.47
C ALA A 145 -2.19 19.72 1.71
N ARG A 146 -2.75 18.70 1.05
CA ARG A 146 -4.11 18.22 1.26
C ARG A 146 -4.24 17.16 2.35
N HIS A 147 -3.13 16.80 3.04
CA HIS A 147 -3.09 15.73 4.04
C HIS A 147 -3.63 14.39 3.49
N ALA A 148 -3.39 14.13 2.21
CA ALA A 148 -3.93 12.95 1.52
C ALA A 148 -3.16 11.66 1.80
N CYS A 149 -2.01 11.75 2.49
CA CYS A 149 -1.21 10.59 2.86
C CYS A 149 -0.33 10.86 4.09
N GLN A 150 0.12 9.79 4.74
CA GLN A 150 1.14 9.80 5.79
C GLN A 150 2.48 9.26 5.28
N TYR A 151 2.46 8.58 4.14
CA TYR A 151 3.66 8.11 3.46
C TYR A 151 3.60 8.48 1.97
N VAL A 152 4.67 9.08 1.44
CA VAL A 152 4.82 9.27 -0.01
C VAL A 152 5.73 8.21 -0.61
N ARG A 153 5.42 7.80 -1.83
CA ARG A 153 6.10 6.72 -2.54
C ARG A 153 6.70 7.18 -3.87
N PRO A 154 7.68 8.09 -3.89
CA PRO A 154 8.33 8.48 -5.13
C PRO A 154 9.08 7.29 -5.74
N ASP A 155 8.91 7.07 -7.03
CA ASP A 155 9.79 6.21 -7.82
C ASP A 155 10.96 7.04 -8.32
N VAL A 156 12.17 6.69 -7.89
CA VAL A 156 13.39 7.46 -8.19
C VAL A 156 13.63 7.61 -9.70
N CYS A 157 13.28 6.57 -10.48
CA CYS A 157 13.41 6.63 -11.92
C CYS A 157 12.32 7.51 -12.57
N ALA A 158 11.07 7.38 -12.11
CA ALA A 158 9.94 8.09 -12.68
C ALA A 158 9.99 9.61 -12.39
N VAL A 159 10.40 10.01 -11.19
CA VAL A 159 10.50 11.43 -10.80
C VAL A 159 11.72 12.17 -11.38
N GLY A 160 12.54 11.51 -12.18
CA GLY A 160 13.71 12.10 -12.85
C GLY A 160 15.01 12.01 -12.04
N GLY A 161 15.16 11.01 -11.17
CA GLY A 161 16.42 10.66 -10.51
C GLY A 161 16.60 11.21 -9.11
N ILE A 162 17.81 11.05 -8.60
CA ILE A 162 18.19 11.32 -7.20
C ILE A 162 17.91 12.76 -6.76
N THR A 163 18.19 13.75 -7.63
CA THR A 163 18.01 15.16 -7.28
C THR A 163 16.56 15.50 -6.98
N THR A 164 15.62 15.05 -7.80
CA THR A 164 14.20 15.28 -7.59
C THR A 164 13.70 14.48 -6.39
N SER A 165 14.13 13.24 -6.24
CA SER A 165 13.79 12.42 -5.07
C SER A 165 14.20 13.06 -3.76
N LYS A 166 15.41 13.65 -3.68
CA LYS A 166 15.85 14.40 -2.49
C LYS A 166 15.01 15.65 -2.21
N LYS A 167 14.54 16.34 -3.24
CA LYS A 167 13.61 17.48 -3.06
C LYS A 167 12.26 17.02 -2.52
N ILE A 168 11.75 15.87 -3.01
CA ILE A 168 10.52 15.27 -2.49
C ILE A 168 10.71 14.85 -1.03
N CYS A 169 11.85 14.26 -0.66
CA CYS A 169 12.14 13.92 0.74
C CYS A 169 12.17 15.15 1.65
N ALA A 170 12.81 16.24 1.22
CA ALA A 170 12.85 17.49 2.01
C ALA A 170 11.46 18.14 2.13
N LEU A 171 10.63 18.04 1.09
CA LEU A 171 9.25 18.49 1.12
C LEU A 171 8.42 17.63 2.08
N ALA A 172 8.57 16.31 2.03
CA ALA A 172 7.89 15.38 2.92
C ALA A 172 8.25 15.65 4.40
N GLU A 173 9.53 15.90 4.69
CA GLU A 173 10.00 16.29 6.02
C GLU A 173 9.30 17.57 6.52
N ALA A 174 9.12 18.57 5.65
CA ALA A 174 8.44 19.82 6.00
C ALA A 174 6.92 19.66 6.25
N HIS A 175 6.32 18.57 5.79
CA HIS A 175 4.90 18.23 5.98
C HIS A 175 4.67 17.11 7.02
N ASP A 176 5.69 16.67 7.77
CA ASP A 176 5.64 15.53 8.69
C ASP A 176 5.18 14.21 8.00
N VAL A 177 5.49 14.04 6.71
CA VAL A 177 5.17 12.87 5.90
C VAL A 177 6.41 11.99 5.75
N LEU A 178 6.26 10.69 5.91
CA LEU A 178 7.33 9.72 5.75
C LEU A 178 7.51 9.31 4.28
N VAL A 179 8.70 8.81 3.93
CA VAL A 179 9.03 8.41 2.56
C VAL A 179 9.35 6.92 2.51
N ILE A 180 8.62 6.19 1.66
CA ILE A 180 8.90 4.80 1.31
C ILE A 180 9.01 4.72 -0.21
N PRO A 181 10.21 4.70 -0.81
CA PRO A 181 10.36 4.71 -2.27
C PRO A 181 9.69 3.52 -2.94
N HIS A 182 9.03 3.79 -4.07
CA HIS A 182 8.60 2.76 -5.00
C HIS A 182 9.81 2.29 -5.80
N ASN A 183 10.02 0.97 -5.93
CA ASN A 183 11.21 0.42 -6.57
C ASN A 183 10.94 -0.89 -7.33
N PRO A 184 10.23 -0.87 -8.47
CA PRO A 184 9.97 -2.06 -9.28
C PRO A 184 10.98 -2.27 -10.41
N LEU A 185 11.88 -1.29 -10.67
CA LEU A 185 12.63 -1.17 -11.91
C LEU A 185 14.04 -1.79 -11.87
N GLY A 186 14.31 -2.68 -10.92
CA GLY A 186 15.52 -3.49 -10.91
C GLY A 186 16.72 -2.90 -10.17
N PRO A 187 17.94 -3.48 -10.34
CA PRO A 187 19.07 -3.23 -9.44
C PRO A 187 19.61 -1.79 -9.50
N VAL A 188 19.51 -1.11 -10.63
CA VAL A 188 19.99 0.28 -10.76
C VAL A 188 19.13 1.24 -9.94
N SER A 189 17.83 1.02 -9.90
CA SER A 189 16.92 1.80 -9.03
C SER A 189 17.12 1.48 -7.54
N THR A 190 17.58 0.27 -7.24
CA THR A 190 17.80 -0.18 -5.85
C THR A 190 19.11 0.36 -5.27
N ALA A 191 20.11 0.59 -6.12
CA ALA A 191 21.43 1.05 -5.71
C ALA A 191 21.44 2.53 -5.30
#